data_b1e937081bfd63550f2041e469ccac39
#
_entry.id   b1e937081bfd63550f2041e469ccac39
#
_cell.length_a   1.000
_cell.length_b   1.000
_cell.length_c   1.000
_cell.angle_alpha   90.00
_cell.angle_beta   90.00
_cell.angle_gamma   90.00
#
_symmetry.space_group_name_H-M   'P 1'
#
loop_
_entity.id
_entity.type
_entity.pdbx_description
1 polymer ?
#
loop_
_entity_poly.entity_id
_entity_poly.type
_entity_poly.pdbx_seq_one_letter_code
_entity_poly.pdbx_strand_id
1 'polypeptide(L)'
;MEHQEILEQLLVKARSDSNTLGFLIFGSVASGTHHEKSDIDTMTILRNHKPSSGIENTMIDGIKVGNIFFTHEILAHSVNTVPYLLHPLGNAKLLFDRENTIKQLLKEITSYFDENPEITNEWSRYYKQLKEEKAQFGYEKTTIIDVWNELEKRHSEGKIKRSFFNSFYLTHPRILSLLKRFL
;
A
#
# COMPACT_ATOMS: atom_id res chain seq x y z
N MET A 1 -12.25 22.56 2.81
CA MET A 1 -11.33 22.28 1.66
C MET A 1 -11.73 20.93 1.09
N GLU A 2 -11.81 20.81 -0.23
CA GLU A 2 -12.13 19.53 -0.87
C GLU A 2 -10.90 18.61 -0.90
N HIS A 3 -11.12 17.31 -1.03
CA HIS A 3 -10.02 16.31 -1.11
C HIS A 3 -9.01 16.67 -2.20
N GLN A 4 -9.47 17.22 -3.31
CA GLN A 4 -8.62 17.63 -4.43
C GLN A 4 -7.63 18.74 -4.04
N GLU A 5 -8.08 19.76 -3.32
CA GLU A 5 -7.21 20.89 -2.88
C GLU A 5 -6.14 20.41 -1.91
N ILE A 6 -6.49 19.47 -1.00
CA ILE A 6 -5.53 18.85 -0.07
C ILE A 6 -4.49 18.06 -0.87
N LEU A 7 -4.92 17.27 -1.84
CA LEU A 7 -4.01 16.47 -2.67
C LEU A 7 -3.05 17.36 -3.47
N GLU A 8 -3.51 18.48 -3.99
CA GLU A 8 -2.65 19.43 -4.70
C GLU A 8 -1.58 20.02 -3.79
N GLN A 9 -1.93 20.40 -2.56
CA GLN A 9 -0.96 20.88 -1.57
C GLN A 9 0.08 19.80 -1.22
N LEU A 10 -0.37 18.56 -1.00
CA LEU A 10 0.53 17.43 -0.70
C LEU A 10 1.45 17.13 -1.88
N LEU A 11 0.94 17.20 -3.10
CA LEU A 11 1.73 17.00 -4.32
C LEU A 11 2.79 18.08 -4.50
N VAL A 12 2.45 19.35 -4.25
CA VAL A 12 3.43 20.45 -4.27
C VAL A 12 4.54 20.22 -3.25
N LYS A 13 4.19 19.82 -2.02
CA LYS A 13 5.15 19.47 -0.98
C LYS A 13 6.05 18.30 -1.41
N ALA A 14 5.47 17.23 -1.95
CA ALA A 14 6.21 16.08 -2.42
C ALA A 14 7.20 16.42 -3.55
N ARG A 15 6.81 17.29 -4.48
CA ARG A 15 7.67 17.74 -5.58
C ARG A 15 8.82 18.64 -5.12
N SER A 16 8.60 19.45 -4.09
CA SER A 16 9.61 20.37 -3.55
C SER A 16 10.69 19.65 -2.71
N ASP A 17 10.38 18.48 -2.16
CA ASP A 17 11.34 17.69 -1.41
C ASP A 17 12.22 16.86 -2.37
N SER A 18 13.51 17.16 -2.43
CA SER A 18 14.48 16.44 -3.27
C SER A 18 14.68 14.98 -2.88
N ASN A 19 14.34 14.60 -1.64
CA ASN A 19 14.39 13.22 -1.17
C ASN A 19 13.18 12.39 -1.63
N THR A 20 12.09 13.04 -2.04
CA THR A 20 10.90 12.37 -2.56
C THR A 20 11.11 11.94 -4.01
N LEU A 21 11.06 10.64 -4.27
CA LEU A 21 11.14 10.01 -5.60
C LEU A 21 9.76 9.84 -6.22
N GLY A 22 8.75 9.50 -5.42
CA GLY A 22 7.39 9.29 -5.90
C GLY A 22 6.33 9.67 -4.89
N PHE A 23 5.15 10.02 -5.41
CA PHE A 23 3.96 10.30 -4.60
C PHE A 23 2.74 9.72 -5.28
N LEU A 24 1.98 8.95 -4.54
CA LEU A 24 0.81 8.25 -5.06
C LEU A 24 -0.34 8.29 -4.05
N ILE A 25 -1.54 8.07 -4.54
CA ILE A 25 -2.76 7.88 -3.75
C ILE A 25 -3.30 6.48 -3.97
N PHE A 26 -3.96 5.94 -2.94
CA PHE A 26 -4.66 4.66 -3.01
C PHE A 26 -5.98 4.74 -2.22
N GLY A 27 -6.66 3.61 -1.99
CA GLY A 27 -7.91 3.60 -1.25
C GLY A 27 -9.09 4.26 -1.97
N SER A 28 -10.04 4.80 -1.21
CA SER A 28 -11.32 5.30 -1.74
C SER A 28 -11.18 6.53 -2.65
N VAL A 29 -10.22 7.40 -2.35
CA VAL A 29 -9.98 8.60 -3.17
C VAL A 29 -9.40 8.21 -4.54
N ALA A 30 -8.47 7.27 -4.57
CA ALA A 30 -7.91 6.77 -5.82
C ALA A 30 -8.95 6.05 -6.69
N SER A 31 -9.84 5.27 -6.08
CA SER A 31 -10.91 4.56 -6.79
C SER A 31 -12.11 5.43 -7.16
N GLY A 32 -12.20 6.68 -6.65
CA GLY A 32 -13.34 7.56 -6.89
C GLY A 32 -14.61 7.18 -6.12
N THR A 33 -14.50 6.35 -5.08
CA THR A 33 -15.61 5.89 -4.24
C THR A 33 -15.71 6.61 -2.89
N HIS A 34 -14.89 7.63 -2.68
CA HIS A 34 -14.86 8.42 -1.47
C HIS A 34 -16.11 9.30 -1.31
N HIS A 35 -16.38 9.68 -0.08
CA HIS A 35 -17.39 10.67 0.32
C HIS A 35 -16.70 11.81 1.10
N GLU A 36 -17.43 12.86 1.44
CA GLU A 36 -16.90 14.10 2.07
C GLU A 36 -16.05 13.86 3.34
N LYS A 37 -16.32 12.78 4.08
CA LYS A 37 -15.60 12.43 5.31
C LYS A 37 -14.61 11.28 5.14
N SER A 38 -14.35 10.86 3.93
CA SER A 38 -13.37 9.81 3.69
C SER A 38 -11.96 10.31 3.98
N ASP A 39 -11.14 9.44 4.55
CA ASP A 39 -9.70 9.68 4.71
C ASP A 39 -9.03 9.77 3.32
N ILE A 40 -7.92 10.47 3.26
CA ILE A 40 -7.03 10.48 2.09
C ILE A 40 -5.84 9.57 2.39
N ASP A 41 -5.72 8.48 1.65
CA ASP A 41 -4.62 7.53 1.77
C ASP A 41 -3.55 7.84 0.72
N THR A 42 -2.35 8.17 1.19
CA THR A 42 -1.21 8.51 0.34
C THR A 42 -0.01 7.64 0.63
N MET A 43 0.87 7.50 -0.34
CA MET A 43 2.18 6.92 -0.13
C MET A 43 3.26 7.81 -0.74
N THR A 44 4.30 8.06 0.05
CA THR A 44 5.49 8.79 -0.36
C THR A 44 6.66 7.81 -0.52
N ILE A 45 7.27 7.77 -1.70
CA ILE A 45 8.47 6.97 -1.93
C ILE A 45 9.68 7.89 -1.81
N LEU A 46 10.57 7.54 -0.88
CA LEU A 46 11.74 8.32 -0.53
C LEU A 46 13.01 7.68 -1.10
N ARG A 47 14.00 8.51 -1.42
CA ARG A 47 15.34 8.06 -1.79
C ARG A 47 16.03 7.41 -0.60
N ASN A 48 16.06 8.12 0.51
CA ASN A 48 16.67 7.68 1.76
C ASN A 48 15.84 8.17 2.94
N HIS A 49 15.64 7.30 3.92
CA HIS A 49 15.00 7.66 5.19
C HIS A 49 15.36 6.66 6.29
N LYS A 50 15.36 7.10 7.55
CA LYS A 50 15.50 6.21 8.70
C LYS A 50 14.42 6.54 9.74
N PRO A 51 13.54 5.59 10.07
CA PRO A 51 13.46 4.22 9.52
C PRO A 51 13.11 4.24 8.02
N SER A 52 13.40 3.15 7.31
CA SER A 52 13.18 3.05 5.85
C SER A 52 11.72 2.96 5.42
N SER A 53 10.81 2.94 6.38
CA SER A 53 9.36 2.93 6.18
C SER A 53 8.63 3.40 7.43
N GLY A 54 7.40 3.90 7.28
CA GLY A 54 6.56 4.35 8.39
C GLY A 54 5.18 4.83 7.95
N ILE A 55 4.38 5.23 8.95
CA ILE A 55 3.07 5.85 8.75
C ILE A 55 3.04 7.17 9.50
N GLU A 56 2.53 8.19 8.83
CA GLU A 56 2.23 9.50 9.39
C GLU A 56 0.75 9.79 9.21
N ASN A 57 0.09 10.25 10.26
CA ASN A 57 -1.31 10.68 10.18
C ASN A 57 -1.40 12.16 10.55
N THR A 58 -2.09 12.92 9.73
CA THR A 58 -2.36 14.34 9.96
C THR A 58 -3.83 14.65 9.72
N MET A 59 -4.31 15.73 10.34
CA MET A 59 -5.63 16.29 10.03
C MET A 59 -5.44 17.59 9.25
N ILE A 60 -6.07 17.68 8.08
CA ILE A 60 -6.08 18.88 7.24
C ILE A 60 -7.55 19.23 6.99
N ASP A 61 -7.98 20.39 7.49
CA ASP A 61 -9.37 20.88 7.37
C ASP A 61 -10.45 19.85 7.73
N GLY A 62 -10.20 19.08 8.79
CA GLY A 62 -11.13 18.07 9.28
C GLY A 62 -11.10 16.74 8.51
N ILE A 63 -10.27 16.61 7.49
CA ILE A 63 -10.05 15.37 6.75
C ILE A 63 -8.75 14.72 7.25
N LYS A 64 -8.83 13.44 7.59
CA LYS A 64 -7.64 12.67 7.96
C LYS A 64 -6.85 12.32 6.71
N VAL A 65 -5.55 12.57 6.78
CA VAL A 65 -4.58 12.17 5.76
C VAL A 65 -3.65 11.13 6.37
N GLY A 66 -3.71 9.92 5.86
CA GLY A 66 -2.77 8.85 6.15
C GLY A 66 -1.68 8.84 5.08
N ASN A 67 -0.42 9.01 5.48
CA ASN A 67 0.72 8.89 4.58
C ASN A 67 1.59 7.70 4.99
N ILE A 68 1.66 6.68 4.16
CA ILE A 68 2.65 5.62 4.29
C ILE A 68 3.89 6.09 3.54
N PHE A 69 5.06 5.93 4.13
CA PHE A 69 6.29 6.16 3.39
C PHE A 69 7.15 4.90 3.33
N PHE A 70 7.74 4.66 2.16
CA PHE A 70 8.76 3.64 1.93
C PHE A 70 9.97 4.28 1.28
N THR A 71 11.17 3.76 1.57
CA THR A 71 12.28 4.00 0.64
C THR A 71 12.05 3.19 -0.64
N HIS A 72 12.60 3.68 -1.75
CA HIS A 72 12.56 2.96 -3.03
C HIS A 72 13.09 1.52 -2.91
N GLU A 73 14.16 1.34 -2.12
CA GLU A 73 14.76 0.03 -1.84
C GLU A 73 13.74 -0.93 -1.20
N ILE A 74 13.01 -0.47 -0.17
CA ILE A 74 12.01 -1.29 0.51
C ILE A 74 10.85 -1.64 -0.42
N LEU A 75 10.35 -0.68 -1.22
CA LEU A 75 9.29 -0.96 -2.17
C LEU A 75 9.72 -1.99 -3.21
N ALA A 76 10.88 -1.79 -3.85
CA ALA A 76 11.42 -2.71 -4.84
C ALA A 76 11.66 -4.11 -4.25
N HIS A 77 12.20 -4.17 -3.03
CA HIS A 77 12.37 -5.45 -2.34
C HIS A 77 11.02 -6.14 -2.07
N SER A 78 10.02 -5.40 -1.61
CA SER A 78 8.68 -5.95 -1.33
C SER A 78 7.99 -6.48 -2.58
N VAL A 79 8.11 -5.78 -3.71
CA VAL A 79 7.61 -6.24 -5.02
C VAL A 79 8.21 -7.60 -5.39
N ASN A 80 9.50 -7.79 -5.12
CA ASN A 80 10.20 -9.03 -5.49
C ASN A 80 9.99 -10.20 -4.50
N THR A 81 9.67 -9.92 -3.24
CA THR A 81 9.65 -10.96 -2.20
C THR A 81 8.27 -11.24 -1.64
N VAL A 82 7.43 -10.24 -1.50
CA VAL A 82 6.10 -10.33 -0.86
C VAL A 82 5.02 -9.56 -1.63
N PRO A 83 4.96 -9.67 -2.97
CA PRO A 83 4.01 -8.91 -3.78
C PRO A 83 2.56 -9.14 -3.37
N TYR A 84 2.22 -10.32 -2.86
CA TYR A 84 0.89 -10.67 -2.37
C TYR A 84 0.38 -9.77 -1.22
N LEU A 85 1.27 -9.06 -0.52
CA LEU A 85 0.90 -8.10 0.53
C LEU A 85 0.67 -6.68 0.00
N LEU A 86 1.01 -6.40 -1.25
CA LEU A 86 0.94 -5.06 -1.85
C LEU A 86 -0.39 -4.76 -2.57
N HIS A 87 -1.44 -5.54 -2.31
CA HIS A 87 -2.74 -5.37 -2.96
C HIS A 87 -3.31 -3.94 -2.87
N PRO A 88 -3.17 -3.19 -1.77
CA PRO A 88 -3.63 -1.80 -1.72
C PRO A 88 -3.01 -0.90 -2.79
N LEU A 89 -1.82 -1.26 -3.29
CA LEU A 89 -1.12 -0.53 -4.36
C LEU A 89 -1.54 -0.97 -5.78
N GLY A 90 -2.25 -2.07 -5.94
CA GLY A 90 -2.70 -2.56 -7.25
C GLY A 90 -3.59 -1.56 -8.01
N ASN A 91 -4.34 -0.71 -7.28
CA ASN A 91 -5.19 0.35 -7.84
C ASN A 91 -4.68 1.76 -7.50
N ALA A 92 -3.43 1.90 -7.10
CA ALA A 92 -2.86 3.18 -6.76
C ALA A 92 -2.72 4.08 -8.00
N LYS A 93 -2.95 5.38 -7.81
CA LYS A 93 -2.71 6.40 -8.85
C LYS A 93 -1.40 7.12 -8.54
N LEU A 94 -0.45 7.00 -9.44
CA LEU A 94 0.83 7.70 -9.38
C LEU A 94 0.63 9.16 -9.79
N LEU A 95 0.89 10.09 -8.88
CA LEU A 95 0.77 11.53 -9.11
C LEU A 95 2.11 12.19 -9.42
N PHE A 96 3.20 11.58 -8.98
CA PHE A 96 4.55 12.08 -9.18
C PHE A 96 5.56 10.92 -9.20
N ASP A 97 6.49 10.94 -10.17
CA ASP A 97 7.60 9.99 -10.32
C ASP A 97 8.82 10.75 -10.85
N ARG A 98 9.77 11.05 -9.99
CA ARG A 98 10.93 11.88 -10.31
C ARG A 98 11.89 11.22 -11.30
N GLU A 99 12.08 9.92 -11.17
CA GLU A 99 13.09 9.15 -11.90
C GLU A 99 12.47 8.08 -12.83
N ASN A 100 11.14 8.06 -12.95
CA ASN A 100 10.39 7.08 -13.73
C ASN A 100 10.61 5.62 -13.28
N THR A 101 10.95 5.40 -12.00
CA THR A 101 11.20 4.07 -11.43
C THR A 101 9.98 3.50 -10.72
N ILE A 102 9.12 4.35 -10.17
CA ILE A 102 7.95 3.92 -9.39
C ILE A 102 6.86 3.34 -10.29
N LYS A 103 6.67 3.95 -11.46
CA LYS A 103 5.69 3.46 -12.45
C LYS A 103 5.92 2.00 -12.83
N GLN A 104 7.18 1.59 -12.97
CA GLN A 104 7.52 0.21 -13.30
C GLN A 104 7.16 -0.74 -12.15
N LEU A 105 7.48 -0.38 -10.89
CA LEU A 105 7.13 -1.17 -9.72
C LEU A 105 5.62 -1.34 -9.56
N LEU A 106 4.84 -0.27 -9.77
CA LEU A 106 3.38 -0.36 -9.73
C LEU A 106 2.83 -1.27 -10.83
N LYS A 107 3.41 -1.24 -12.02
CA LYS A 107 3.03 -2.15 -13.11
C LYS A 107 3.29 -3.61 -12.74
N GLU A 108 4.42 -3.90 -12.10
CA GLU A 108 4.77 -5.26 -11.63
C GLU A 108 3.79 -5.73 -10.55
N ILE A 109 3.40 -4.86 -9.61
CA ILE A 109 2.36 -5.16 -8.61
C ILE A 109 1.03 -5.50 -9.30
N THR A 110 0.57 -4.68 -10.23
CA THR A 110 -0.69 -4.91 -10.96
C THR A 110 -0.64 -6.23 -11.71
N SER A 111 0.42 -6.47 -12.50
CA SER A 111 0.60 -7.72 -13.23
C SER A 111 0.61 -8.95 -12.32
N TYR A 112 1.23 -8.84 -11.13
CA TYR A 112 1.22 -9.92 -10.16
C TYR A 112 -0.20 -10.31 -9.73
N PHE A 113 -1.08 -9.34 -9.46
CA PHE A 113 -2.46 -9.62 -9.06
C PHE A 113 -3.32 -10.11 -10.22
N ASP A 114 -3.07 -9.66 -11.44
CA ASP A 114 -3.72 -10.16 -12.64
C ASP A 114 -3.37 -11.65 -12.90
N GLU A 115 -2.13 -12.04 -12.62
CA GLU A 115 -1.63 -13.40 -12.77
C GLU A 115 -2.00 -14.33 -11.59
N ASN A 116 -2.42 -13.77 -10.46
CA ASN A 116 -2.75 -14.51 -9.23
C ASN A 116 -4.14 -14.12 -8.69
N PRO A 117 -5.23 -14.43 -9.44
CA PRO A 117 -6.57 -13.98 -9.08
C PRO A 117 -7.07 -14.58 -7.74
N GLU A 118 -6.54 -15.71 -7.32
CA GLU A 118 -6.86 -16.31 -6.01
C GLU A 118 -6.43 -15.40 -4.85
N ILE A 119 -5.32 -14.66 -4.99
CA ILE A 119 -4.87 -13.71 -3.96
C ILE A 119 -5.76 -12.47 -3.97
N THR A 120 -6.12 -11.98 -5.14
CA THR A 120 -7.11 -10.88 -5.29
C THR A 120 -8.44 -11.25 -4.65
N ASN A 121 -8.89 -12.50 -4.80
CA ASN A 121 -10.11 -12.98 -4.16
C ASN A 121 -10.01 -13.03 -2.63
N GLU A 122 -8.85 -13.38 -2.07
CA GLU A 122 -8.63 -13.34 -0.61
C GLU A 122 -8.71 -11.90 -0.07
N TRP A 123 -8.08 -10.94 -0.76
CA TRP A 123 -8.19 -9.53 -0.40
C TRP A 123 -9.62 -9.02 -0.52
N SER A 124 -10.33 -9.40 -1.57
CA SER A 124 -11.74 -9.04 -1.78
C SER A 124 -12.63 -9.58 -0.68
N ARG A 125 -12.41 -10.83 -0.25
CA ARG A 125 -13.09 -11.47 0.87
C ARG A 125 -12.85 -10.70 2.17
N TYR A 126 -11.61 -10.33 2.44
CA TYR A 126 -11.24 -9.54 3.60
C TYR A 126 -11.98 -8.19 3.64
N TYR A 127 -11.94 -7.41 2.56
CA TYR A 127 -12.64 -6.12 2.51
C TYR A 127 -14.16 -6.26 2.64
N LYS A 128 -14.75 -7.32 2.09
CA LYS A 128 -16.15 -7.61 2.27
C LYS A 128 -16.46 -7.91 3.75
N GLN A 129 -15.64 -8.73 4.39
CA GLN A 129 -15.79 -9.06 5.82
C GLN A 129 -15.71 -7.81 6.70
N LEU A 130 -14.76 -6.90 6.45
CA LEU A 130 -14.66 -5.63 7.18
C LEU A 130 -15.96 -4.82 7.09
N LYS A 131 -16.54 -4.71 5.89
CA LYS A 131 -17.81 -3.99 5.69
C LYS A 131 -18.96 -4.64 6.46
N GLU A 132 -19.05 -5.96 6.46
CA GLU A 132 -20.07 -6.71 7.19
C GLU A 132 -19.91 -6.56 8.71
N GLU A 133 -18.69 -6.65 9.22
CA GLU A 133 -18.38 -6.45 10.64
C GLU A 133 -18.73 -5.03 11.09
N LYS A 134 -18.37 -4.03 10.30
CA LYS A 134 -18.68 -2.63 10.59
C LYS A 134 -20.17 -2.35 10.57
N ALA A 135 -20.92 -2.95 9.65
CA ALA A 135 -22.37 -2.84 9.60
C ALA A 135 -23.05 -3.53 10.80
N GLN A 136 -22.54 -4.68 11.22
CA GLN A 136 -23.11 -5.48 12.30
C GLN A 136 -22.76 -4.98 13.70
N PHE A 137 -21.49 -4.58 13.91
CA PHE A 137 -20.94 -4.29 15.24
C PHE A 137 -20.57 -2.82 15.44
N GLY A 138 -20.54 -2.01 14.37
CA GLY A 138 -20.05 -0.63 14.41
C GLY A 138 -18.52 -0.50 14.40
N TYR A 139 -17.77 -1.60 14.41
CA TYR A 139 -16.32 -1.64 14.36
C TYR A 139 -15.84 -2.90 13.61
N GLU A 140 -14.58 -2.90 13.22
CA GLU A 140 -13.90 -4.00 12.54
C GLU A 140 -13.22 -4.91 13.58
N LYS A 141 -13.50 -6.21 13.54
CA LYS A 141 -12.87 -7.24 14.37
C LYS A 141 -11.63 -7.81 13.67
N THR A 142 -11.78 -8.06 12.37
CA THR A 142 -10.71 -8.57 11.52
C THR A 142 -9.77 -7.44 11.15
N THR A 143 -8.49 -7.70 11.23
CA THR A 143 -7.46 -6.72 10.91
C THR A 143 -6.72 -7.11 9.64
N ILE A 144 -6.04 -6.16 9.02
CA ILE A 144 -5.18 -6.46 7.88
C ILE A 144 -4.06 -7.44 8.26
N ILE A 145 -3.67 -7.47 9.53
CA ILE A 145 -2.67 -8.43 10.04
C ILE A 145 -3.19 -9.86 9.91
N ASP A 146 -4.50 -10.09 10.07
CA ASP A 146 -5.09 -11.41 9.96
C ASP A 146 -5.01 -11.93 8.52
N VAL A 147 -5.31 -11.08 7.52
CA VAL A 147 -5.16 -11.47 6.11
C VAL A 147 -3.71 -11.69 5.73
N TRP A 148 -2.79 -10.89 6.26
CA TRP A 148 -1.37 -11.08 6.01
C TRP A 148 -0.86 -12.39 6.59
N ASN A 149 -1.22 -12.72 7.82
CA ASN A 149 -0.85 -13.99 8.45
C ASN A 149 -1.37 -15.19 7.63
N GLU A 150 -2.58 -15.11 7.11
CA GLU A 150 -3.14 -16.18 6.27
C GLU A 150 -2.39 -16.27 4.92
N LEU A 151 -2.10 -15.15 4.28
CA LEU A 151 -1.33 -15.14 3.02
C LEU A 151 0.10 -15.64 3.21
N GLU A 152 0.78 -15.25 4.30
CA GLU A 152 2.11 -15.78 4.65
C GLU A 152 2.10 -17.28 4.89
N LYS A 153 1.10 -17.78 5.62
CA LYS A 153 0.91 -19.21 5.84
C LYS A 153 0.76 -19.94 4.52
N ARG A 154 -0.12 -19.48 3.62
CA ARG A 154 -0.31 -20.08 2.29
C ARG A 154 0.95 -20.03 1.43
N HIS A 155 1.70 -18.94 1.54
CA HIS A 155 2.99 -18.83 0.86
C HIS A 155 4.00 -19.86 1.38
N SER A 156 4.12 -19.99 2.71
CA SER A 156 5.01 -20.97 3.31
C SER A 156 4.63 -22.43 3.00
N GLU A 157 3.33 -22.68 2.78
CA GLU A 157 2.80 -23.98 2.36
C GLU A 157 2.92 -24.23 0.85
N GLY A 158 3.50 -23.27 0.09
CA GLY A 158 3.64 -23.35 -1.37
C GLY A 158 2.33 -23.19 -2.15
N LYS A 159 1.26 -22.75 -1.50
CA LYS A 159 -0.07 -22.54 -2.11
C LYS A 159 -0.18 -21.22 -2.89
N ILE A 160 0.71 -20.27 -2.61
CA ILE A 160 0.84 -19.01 -3.35
C ILE A 160 2.09 -19.10 -4.22
N LYS A 161 1.92 -18.85 -5.51
CA LYS A 161 3.03 -18.81 -6.44
C LYS A 161 4.00 -17.71 -6.07
N ARG A 162 5.29 -18.01 -6.07
CA ARG A 162 6.32 -16.99 -5.98
C ARG A 162 6.30 -16.16 -7.25
N SER A 163 6.44 -14.84 -7.12
CA SER A 163 6.72 -14.01 -8.28
C SER A 163 8.01 -14.53 -8.96
N PHE A 164 8.11 -14.43 -10.27
CA PHE A 164 9.22 -14.93 -11.10
C PHE A 164 10.59 -14.30 -10.76
N PHE A 165 10.61 -13.29 -9.91
CA PHE A 165 11.81 -12.57 -9.54
C PHE A 165 12.51 -13.25 -8.36
N ASN A 166 13.50 -14.06 -8.72
CA ASN A 166 14.63 -14.59 -7.94
C ASN A 166 14.40 -14.99 -6.48
N SER A 167 14.46 -16.29 -6.28
CA SER A 167 14.61 -17.03 -5.03
C SER A 167 15.80 -16.60 -4.13
N PHE A 168 16.50 -15.53 -4.42
CA PHE A 168 17.76 -15.17 -3.77
C PHE A 168 17.60 -14.36 -2.46
N TYR A 169 16.43 -13.79 -2.16
CA TYR A 169 16.22 -12.92 -1.00
C TYR A 169 15.14 -13.39 -0.01
N LEU A 170 14.98 -14.69 0.11
CA LEU A 170 13.85 -15.33 0.82
C LEU A 170 13.84 -15.21 2.35
N THR A 171 14.74 -14.50 2.97
CA THR A 171 14.93 -14.60 4.41
C THR A 171 15.20 -13.27 5.11
N HIS A 172 14.39 -12.24 4.88
CA HIS A 172 14.42 -11.13 5.83
C HIS A 172 13.11 -10.99 6.63
N PRO A 173 13.03 -11.67 7.81
CA PRO A 173 11.94 -11.48 8.78
C PRO A 173 11.69 -10.02 9.14
N ARG A 174 12.71 -9.17 8.98
CA ARG A 174 12.64 -7.72 9.25
C ARG A 174 11.71 -6.96 8.33
N ILE A 175 11.57 -7.35 7.06
CA ILE A 175 10.70 -6.63 6.10
C ILE A 175 9.24 -6.97 6.33
N LEU A 176 8.92 -8.23 6.58
CA LEU A 176 7.58 -8.65 6.97
C LEU A 176 7.16 -8.03 8.31
N SER A 177 8.07 -7.94 9.29
CA SER A 177 7.79 -7.24 10.54
C SER A 177 7.63 -5.73 10.35
N LEU A 178 8.29 -5.16 9.37
CA LEU A 178 8.12 -3.76 8.97
C LEU A 178 6.74 -3.58 8.32
N LEU A 179 6.40 -4.35 7.29
CA LEU A 179 5.08 -4.29 6.67
C LEU A 179 3.95 -4.49 7.70
N LYS A 180 4.08 -5.45 8.63
CA LYS A 180 3.14 -5.67 9.74
C LYS A 180 3.01 -4.51 10.73
N ARG A 181 3.95 -3.57 10.76
CA ARG A 181 3.88 -2.38 11.62
C ARG A 181 3.18 -1.20 10.94
N PHE A 182 2.88 -1.29 9.64
CA PHE A 182 2.47 -0.15 8.82
C PHE A 182 1.02 -0.16 8.39
N LEU A 183 0.28 -1.17 8.77
CA LEU A 183 -1.15 -1.25 8.54
C LEU A 183 -1.87 -1.59 9.85
#